data_81f88e4e35b955c86b134b89ce839e21
#
_entry.id   81f88e4e35b955c86b134b89ce839e21
#
_cell.length_a   1.000
_cell.length_b   1.000
_cell.length_c   1.000
_cell.angle_alpha   90.00
_cell.angle_beta   90.00
_cell.angle_gamma   90.00
#
_symmetry.space_group_name_H-M   'P 1'
#
loop_
_entity.id
_entity.type
_entity.pdbx_description
1 polymer ?
#
loop_
_entity_poly.entity_id
_entity_poly.type
_entity_poly.pdbx_seq_one_letter_code
_entity_poly.pdbx_strand_id
1 'polypeptide(L)'
;TKNKKSGAYSYSTILPGNVPVSLNLLNYLGSNDDVMTFGHELGHAVHGILAGQTQGALMQHAPIIYAETASVFGEMTTFNFLKKRLAEQGDKKSLLALLMGKSDDILNTSVRQIGFSNFERRLHGMDKNFKAWSEPKKLSAEELSTIWLETTKSLYGEDGEVFTYENMERMWAYIPHFHRPFYVYGYAFGELLTQSLYAVKNRF
;
A
#
# COMPACT_ATOMS: atom_id res chain seq x y z
N THR A 1 -21.77 0.93 13.33
CA THR A 1 -21.70 1.28 14.77
C THR A 1 -21.18 2.70 14.94
N LYS A 2 -21.76 3.44 15.89
CA LYS A 2 -21.28 4.77 16.28
C LYS A 2 -19.80 4.66 16.70
N ASN A 3 -18.94 5.56 16.21
CA ASN A 3 -17.50 5.56 16.46
C ASN A 3 -16.71 4.37 15.87
N LYS A 4 -17.21 3.69 14.87
CA LYS A 4 -16.43 2.69 14.13
C LYS A 4 -15.24 3.39 13.44
N LYS A 5 -14.03 2.82 13.59
CA LYS A 5 -12.83 3.30 12.93
C LYS A 5 -13.01 3.23 11.40
N SER A 6 -12.56 4.26 10.69
CA SER A 6 -12.52 4.28 9.22
C SER A 6 -11.43 3.34 8.67
N GLY A 7 -11.53 3.02 7.39
CA GLY A 7 -10.59 2.13 6.70
C GLY A 7 -10.91 0.66 6.90
N ALA A 8 -9.96 -0.19 6.55
CA ALA A 8 -10.01 -1.64 6.75
C ALA A 8 -8.69 -2.10 7.36
N TYR A 9 -8.72 -3.19 8.08
CA TYR A 9 -7.50 -3.87 8.55
C TYR A 9 -7.80 -5.32 8.96
N SER A 10 -6.77 -6.15 8.87
CA SER A 10 -6.73 -7.52 9.38
C SER A 10 -5.82 -7.58 10.60
N TYR A 11 -6.24 -8.31 11.61
CA TYR A 11 -5.45 -8.59 12.82
C TYR A 11 -5.44 -10.09 13.09
N SER A 12 -4.25 -10.68 13.04
CA SER A 12 -4.05 -12.10 13.29
C SER A 12 -3.40 -12.33 14.65
N THR A 13 -3.84 -13.35 15.36
CA THR A 13 -3.31 -13.74 16.67
C THR A 13 -3.46 -15.25 16.88
N ILE A 14 -2.84 -15.77 17.93
CA ILE A 14 -2.98 -17.17 18.36
C ILE A 14 -3.69 -17.22 19.71
N LEU A 15 -4.83 -17.89 19.74
CA LEU A 15 -5.59 -18.11 20.96
C LEU A 15 -4.99 -19.24 21.81
N PRO A 16 -5.37 -19.37 23.10
CA PRO A 16 -5.01 -20.50 23.93
C PRO A 16 -5.33 -21.83 23.24
N GLY A 17 -4.44 -22.81 23.36
CA GLY A 17 -4.53 -24.08 22.63
C GLY A 17 -3.88 -24.03 21.25
N ASN A 18 -3.09 -22.99 20.95
CA ASN A 18 -2.35 -22.81 19.70
C ASN A 18 -3.27 -22.72 18.47
N VAL A 19 -4.42 -22.04 18.61
CA VAL A 19 -5.41 -21.85 17.55
C VAL A 19 -5.19 -20.49 16.89
N PRO A 20 -4.65 -20.42 15.65
CA PRO A 20 -4.51 -19.15 14.93
C PRO A 20 -5.87 -18.67 14.45
N VAL A 21 -6.11 -17.37 14.65
CA VAL A 21 -7.33 -16.68 14.21
C VAL A 21 -6.97 -15.37 13.55
N SER A 22 -7.85 -14.88 12.68
CA SER A 22 -7.76 -13.53 12.12
C SER A 22 -9.10 -12.81 12.24
N LEU A 23 -9.03 -11.55 12.64
CA LEU A 23 -10.18 -10.65 12.78
C LEU A 23 -10.04 -9.54 11.75
N ASN A 24 -11.08 -9.33 10.96
CA ASN A 24 -11.08 -8.29 9.93
C ASN A 24 -12.08 -7.19 10.29
N LEU A 25 -11.64 -5.94 10.21
CA LEU A 25 -12.53 -4.78 10.25
C LEU A 25 -12.66 -4.22 8.84
N LEU A 26 -13.91 -4.02 8.40
CA LEU A 26 -14.24 -3.50 7.08
C LEU A 26 -15.31 -2.41 7.20
N ASN A 27 -15.23 -1.40 6.36
CA ASN A 27 -16.29 -0.41 6.12
C ASN A 27 -16.86 -0.66 4.72
N TYR A 28 -17.71 -1.67 4.58
CA TYR A 28 -18.26 -2.14 3.32
C TYR A 28 -19.54 -1.40 2.96
N LEU A 29 -19.58 -0.75 1.80
CA LEU A 29 -20.71 0.00 1.25
C LEU A 29 -21.25 -0.61 -0.05
N GLY A 30 -20.60 -1.63 -0.59
CA GLY A 30 -21.05 -2.39 -1.77
C GLY A 30 -20.42 -1.95 -3.10
N SER A 31 -19.36 -1.15 -3.06
CA SER A 31 -18.60 -0.78 -4.26
C SER A 31 -17.64 -1.91 -4.71
N ASN A 32 -17.15 -1.84 -5.94
CA ASN A 32 -16.10 -2.73 -6.40
C ASN A 32 -14.81 -2.57 -5.57
N ASP A 33 -14.50 -1.35 -5.13
CA ASP A 33 -13.34 -1.04 -4.28
C ASP A 33 -13.47 -1.71 -2.91
N ASP A 34 -14.68 -1.78 -2.35
CA ASP A 34 -14.92 -2.50 -1.10
C ASP A 34 -14.69 -4.01 -1.26
N VAL A 35 -15.03 -4.58 -2.43
CA VAL A 35 -14.79 -5.99 -2.73
C VAL A 35 -13.28 -6.25 -2.89
N MET A 36 -12.56 -5.32 -3.54
CA MET A 36 -11.09 -5.39 -3.65
C MET A 36 -10.42 -5.29 -2.28
N THR A 37 -10.84 -4.33 -1.46
CA THR A 37 -10.38 -4.17 -0.06
C THR A 37 -10.65 -5.43 0.76
N PHE A 38 -11.82 -6.05 0.60
CA PHE A 38 -12.13 -7.30 1.27
C PHE A 38 -11.17 -8.44 0.85
N GLY A 39 -10.89 -8.55 -0.45
CA GLY A 39 -9.90 -9.51 -0.97
C GLY A 39 -8.49 -9.27 -0.40
N HIS A 40 -8.10 -8.01 -0.25
CA HIS A 40 -6.85 -7.58 0.37
C HIS A 40 -6.76 -8.05 1.83
N GLU A 41 -7.76 -7.70 2.65
CA GLU A 41 -7.79 -8.08 4.07
C GLU A 41 -7.88 -9.59 4.28
N LEU A 42 -8.59 -10.32 3.41
CA LEU A 42 -8.58 -11.78 3.43
C LEU A 42 -7.21 -12.37 3.09
N GLY A 43 -6.44 -11.74 2.22
CA GLY A 43 -5.06 -12.14 1.94
C GLY A 43 -4.20 -12.09 3.21
N HIS A 44 -4.28 -11.01 3.98
CA HIS A 44 -3.64 -10.91 5.30
C HIS A 44 -4.14 -11.99 6.26
N ALA A 45 -5.45 -12.23 6.30
CA ALA A 45 -6.05 -13.21 7.19
C ALA A 45 -5.55 -14.64 6.91
N VAL A 46 -5.54 -15.05 5.64
CA VAL A 46 -5.00 -16.35 5.21
C VAL A 46 -3.53 -16.48 5.57
N HIS A 47 -2.74 -15.45 5.26
CA HIS A 47 -1.32 -15.44 5.62
C HIS A 47 -1.12 -15.59 7.13
N GLY A 48 -1.81 -14.80 7.95
CA GLY A 48 -1.68 -14.83 9.40
C GLY A 48 -2.09 -16.18 10.01
N ILE A 49 -3.14 -16.82 9.48
CA ILE A 49 -3.56 -18.17 9.93
C ILE A 49 -2.51 -19.20 9.56
N LEU A 50 -2.06 -19.24 8.30
CA LEU A 50 -1.06 -20.23 7.85
C LEU A 50 0.29 -20.03 8.54
N ALA A 51 0.74 -18.78 8.70
CA ALA A 51 1.95 -18.47 9.44
C ALA A 51 1.84 -18.90 10.92
N GLY A 52 0.69 -18.63 11.56
CA GLY A 52 0.44 -19.09 12.93
C GLY A 52 0.48 -20.60 13.09
N GLN A 53 -0.05 -21.34 12.11
CA GLN A 53 -0.02 -22.81 12.10
C GLN A 53 1.39 -23.38 11.92
N THR A 54 2.21 -22.75 11.07
CA THR A 54 3.49 -23.30 10.65
C THR A 54 4.69 -22.76 11.42
N GLN A 55 4.63 -21.48 11.84
CA GLN A 55 5.73 -20.77 12.49
C GLN A 55 5.50 -20.49 13.98
N GLY A 56 4.25 -20.64 14.44
CA GLY A 56 3.88 -20.34 15.82
C GLY A 56 3.76 -18.86 16.14
N ALA A 57 3.41 -18.56 17.40
CA ALA A 57 3.01 -17.21 17.84
C ALA A 57 4.09 -16.14 17.67
N LEU A 58 5.35 -16.46 17.88
CA LEU A 58 6.44 -15.49 17.81
C LEU A 58 6.80 -15.06 16.38
N MET A 59 6.50 -15.92 15.39
CA MET A 59 6.85 -15.69 13.98
C MET A 59 5.62 -15.54 13.08
N GLN A 60 4.44 -15.37 13.65
CA GLN A 60 3.19 -15.23 12.91
C GLN A 60 3.16 -13.97 12.03
N HIS A 61 3.78 -12.89 12.50
CA HIS A 61 3.80 -11.62 11.76
C HIS A 61 5.00 -11.55 10.83
N ALA A 62 4.71 -11.37 9.54
CA ALA A 62 5.74 -11.21 8.53
C ALA A 62 6.54 -9.90 8.70
N PRO A 63 7.83 -9.89 8.32
CA PRO A 63 8.54 -8.64 8.11
C PRO A 63 7.81 -7.72 7.13
N ILE A 64 7.99 -6.41 7.30
CA ILE A 64 7.27 -5.35 6.56
C ILE A 64 7.30 -5.56 5.04
N ILE A 65 8.45 -5.96 4.49
CA ILE A 65 8.61 -6.14 3.05
C ILE A 65 7.78 -7.29 2.46
N TYR A 66 7.34 -8.25 3.28
CA TYR A 66 6.50 -9.37 2.87
C TYR A 66 5.06 -9.25 3.36
N ALA A 67 4.78 -8.25 4.20
CA ALA A 67 3.47 -8.12 4.84
C ALA A 67 2.34 -7.95 3.82
N GLU A 68 2.62 -7.22 2.74
CA GLU A 68 1.63 -6.91 1.70
C GLU A 68 1.59 -7.95 0.56
N THR A 69 2.49 -8.93 0.52
CA THR A 69 2.53 -9.89 -0.59
C THR A 69 1.25 -10.73 -0.68
N ALA A 70 0.77 -11.23 0.45
CA ALA A 70 -0.43 -12.06 0.49
C ALA A 70 -1.72 -11.25 0.28
N SER A 71 -1.78 -10.03 0.81
CA SER A 71 -2.93 -9.13 0.63
C SER A 71 -3.08 -8.69 -0.82
N VAL A 72 -1.99 -8.27 -1.47
CA VAL A 72 -1.99 -7.90 -2.88
C VAL A 72 -2.30 -9.11 -3.78
N PHE A 73 -1.85 -10.32 -3.40
CA PHE A 73 -2.22 -11.55 -4.11
C PHE A 73 -3.73 -11.84 -4.00
N GLY A 74 -4.32 -11.65 -2.82
CA GLY A 74 -5.77 -11.76 -2.59
C GLY A 74 -6.55 -10.75 -3.42
N GLU A 75 -6.08 -9.51 -3.44
CA GLU A 75 -6.64 -8.43 -4.26
C GLU A 75 -6.56 -8.74 -5.76
N MET A 76 -5.42 -9.20 -6.27
CA MET A 76 -5.24 -9.58 -7.67
C MET A 76 -6.17 -10.75 -8.08
N THR A 77 -6.36 -11.70 -7.18
CA THR A 77 -7.29 -12.82 -7.40
C THR A 77 -8.73 -12.32 -7.51
N THR A 78 -9.13 -11.44 -6.62
CA THR A 78 -10.44 -10.78 -6.61
C THR A 78 -10.66 -9.95 -7.88
N PHE A 79 -9.66 -9.14 -8.26
CA PHE A 79 -9.69 -8.35 -9.49
C PHE A 79 -9.91 -9.22 -10.74
N ASN A 80 -9.17 -10.30 -10.88
CA ASN A 80 -9.31 -11.17 -12.04
C ASN A 80 -10.66 -11.89 -12.08
N PHE A 81 -11.20 -12.25 -10.92
CA PHE A 81 -12.56 -12.80 -10.81
C PHE A 81 -13.61 -11.78 -11.26
N LEU A 82 -13.57 -10.55 -10.73
CA LEU A 82 -14.50 -9.48 -11.11
C LEU A 82 -14.38 -9.11 -12.59
N LYS A 83 -13.17 -8.97 -13.10
CA LYS A 83 -12.90 -8.70 -14.52
C LYS A 83 -13.54 -9.73 -15.43
N LYS A 84 -13.37 -11.03 -15.13
CA LYS A 84 -13.97 -12.14 -15.88
C LYS A 84 -15.50 -12.06 -15.81
N ARG A 85 -16.08 -11.90 -14.63
CA ARG A 85 -17.52 -11.83 -14.41
C ARG A 85 -18.17 -10.67 -15.16
N LEU A 86 -17.60 -9.46 -15.10
CA LEU A 86 -18.09 -8.29 -15.80
C LEU A 86 -18.02 -8.45 -17.33
N ALA A 87 -16.94 -9.07 -17.82
CA ALA A 87 -16.81 -9.38 -19.25
C ALA A 87 -17.87 -10.38 -19.71
N GLU A 88 -18.14 -11.44 -18.96
CA GLU A 88 -19.19 -12.42 -19.26
C GLU A 88 -20.59 -11.83 -19.24
N GLN A 89 -20.85 -10.85 -18.36
CA GLN A 89 -22.10 -10.11 -18.28
C GLN A 89 -22.26 -9.04 -19.37
N GLY A 90 -21.20 -8.72 -20.12
CA GLY A 90 -21.21 -7.67 -21.13
C GLY A 90 -21.25 -6.24 -20.54
N ASP A 91 -21.01 -6.07 -19.24
CA ASP A 91 -21.01 -4.77 -18.58
C ASP A 91 -19.67 -4.03 -18.82
N LYS A 92 -19.58 -3.44 -20.00
CA LYS A 92 -18.38 -2.71 -20.43
C LYS A 92 -18.07 -1.49 -19.58
N LYS A 93 -19.09 -0.82 -19.02
CA LYS A 93 -18.91 0.38 -18.19
C LYS A 93 -18.27 0.03 -16.86
N SER A 94 -18.80 -0.95 -16.15
CA SER A 94 -18.22 -1.42 -14.89
C SER A 94 -16.85 -2.06 -15.10
N LEU A 95 -16.64 -2.77 -16.20
CA LEU A 95 -15.34 -3.33 -16.56
C LEU A 95 -14.29 -2.24 -16.78
N LEU A 96 -14.64 -1.17 -17.51
CA LEU A 96 -13.74 -0.04 -17.72
C LEU A 96 -13.40 0.65 -16.39
N ALA A 97 -14.40 0.90 -15.55
CA ALA A 97 -14.19 1.49 -14.23
C ALA A 97 -13.27 0.64 -13.36
N LEU A 98 -13.46 -0.69 -13.34
CA LEU A 98 -12.59 -1.63 -12.61
C LEU A 98 -11.14 -1.59 -13.11
N LEU A 99 -10.94 -1.55 -14.44
CA LEU A 99 -9.60 -1.49 -15.04
C LEU A 99 -8.89 -0.17 -14.74
N MET A 100 -9.61 0.95 -14.84
CA MET A 100 -9.05 2.27 -14.52
C MET A 100 -8.69 2.39 -13.04
N GLY A 101 -9.59 1.96 -12.14
CA GLY A 101 -9.32 1.93 -10.71
C GLY A 101 -8.08 1.10 -10.38
N LYS A 102 -7.93 -0.09 -10.97
CA LYS A 102 -6.71 -0.91 -10.77
C LYS A 102 -5.44 -0.25 -11.32
N SER A 103 -5.53 0.48 -12.42
CA SER A 103 -4.39 1.25 -12.94
C SER A 103 -3.99 2.37 -11.97
N ASP A 104 -4.96 3.09 -11.43
CA ASP A 104 -4.71 4.13 -10.41
C ASP A 104 -4.08 3.54 -9.15
N ASP A 105 -4.56 2.39 -8.68
CA ASP A 105 -4.02 1.69 -7.51
C ASP A 105 -2.55 1.30 -7.72
N ILE A 106 -2.21 0.73 -8.87
CA ILE A 106 -0.83 0.33 -9.20
C ILE A 106 0.07 1.57 -9.23
N LEU A 107 -0.37 2.67 -9.84
CA LEU A 107 0.39 3.92 -9.87
C LEU A 107 0.57 4.51 -8.47
N ASN A 108 -0.48 4.52 -7.64
CA ASN A 108 -0.40 4.98 -6.26
C ASN A 108 0.48 4.09 -5.39
N THR A 109 0.36 2.78 -5.52
CA THR A 109 1.12 1.81 -4.73
C THR A 109 2.60 1.78 -5.13
N SER A 110 2.92 1.92 -6.40
CA SER A 110 4.31 1.89 -6.87
C SER A 110 4.90 3.30 -6.94
N VAL A 111 4.37 4.17 -7.81
CA VAL A 111 4.99 5.47 -8.13
C VAL A 111 4.91 6.44 -6.95
N ARG A 112 3.72 6.63 -6.37
CA ARG A 112 3.54 7.55 -5.23
C ARG A 112 4.32 7.09 -4.00
N GLN A 113 4.34 5.80 -3.70
CA GLN A 113 5.06 5.27 -2.54
C GLN A 113 6.58 5.36 -2.71
N ILE A 114 7.09 5.22 -3.93
CA ILE A 114 8.51 5.50 -4.23
C ILE A 114 8.81 7.00 -4.02
N GLY A 115 7.91 7.89 -4.42
CA GLY A 115 8.02 9.32 -4.11
C GLY A 115 8.10 9.59 -2.61
N PHE A 116 7.24 8.95 -1.82
CA PHE A 116 7.30 9.05 -0.36
C PHE A 116 8.60 8.50 0.21
N SER A 117 9.09 7.37 -0.29
CA SER A 117 10.38 6.82 0.12
C SER A 117 11.54 7.77 -0.23
N ASN A 118 11.49 8.43 -1.38
CA ASN A 118 12.50 9.42 -1.77
C ASN A 118 12.48 10.64 -0.84
N PHE A 119 11.30 11.14 -0.48
CA PHE A 119 11.15 12.19 0.52
C PHE A 119 11.74 11.75 1.86
N GLU A 120 11.35 10.56 2.33
CA GLU A 120 11.82 10.00 3.60
C GLU A 120 13.34 9.82 3.66
N ARG A 121 13.96 9.33 2.58
CA ARG A 121 15.42 9.22 2.48
C ARG A 121 16.12 10.58 2.61
N ARG A 122 15.56 11.63 2.01
CA ARG A 122 16.06 13.00 2.14
C ARG A 122 15.86 13.55 3.56
N LEU A 123 14.76 13.17 4.22
CA LEU A 123 14.49 13.50 5.61
C LEU A 123 15.54 12.93 6.57
N HIS A 124 16.02 11.72 6.28
CA HIS A 124 16.88 10.93 7.14
C HIS A 124 18.35 10.92 6.72
N GLY A 125 18.81 11.92 6.01
CA GLY A 125 20.23 12.14 5.82
C GLY A 125 20.77 11.94 4.41
N MET A 126 19.92 12.05 3.40
CA MET A 126 20.36 12.03 2.00
C MET A 126 20.11 13.38 1.32
N ASP A 127 20.98 13.76 0.40
CA ASP A 127 20.80 14.92 -0.47
C ASP A 127 19.84 14.59 -1.63
N LYS A 128 19.58 15.55 -2.51
CA LYS A 128 18.72 15.39 -3.69
C LYS A 128 19.20 14.31 -4.69
N ASN A 129 20.47 13.93 -4.63
CA ASN A 129 21.08 12.88 -5.45
C ASN A 129 21.20 11.55 -4.69
N PHE A 130 20.54 11.44 -3.54
CA PHE A 130 20.58 10.29 -2.63
C PHE A 130 21.98 9.92 -2.12
N LYS A 131 22.85 10.89 -2.02
CA LYS A 131 24.13 10.75 -1.32
C LYS A 131 23.94 11.08 0.15
N ALA A 132 24.58 10.30 1.02
CA ALA A 132 24.53 10.56 2.46
C ALA A 132 25.11 11.95 2.79
N TRP A 133 24.51 12.63 3.76
CA TRP A 133 25.05 13.87 4.29
C TRP A 133 26.41 13.63 4.94
N SER A 134 27.29 14.61 4.83
CA SER A 134 28.60 14.58 5.52
C SER A 134 28.46 14.64 7.04
N GLU A 135 27.40 15.35 7.52
CA GLU A 135 27.08 15.49 8.93
C GLU A 135 25.56 15.40 9.16
N PRO A 136 25.12 14.87 10.32
CA PRO A 136 23.71 14.87 10.68
C PRO A 136 23.14 16.30 10.75
N LYS A 137 21.98 16.52 10.16
CA LYS A 137 21.32 17.81 10.11
C LYS A 137 19.89 17.69 10.66
N LYS A 138 19.47 18.65 11.47
CA LYS A 138 18.09 18.83 11.88
C LYS A 138 17.40 19.80 10.93
N LEU A 139 16.37 19.33 10.24
CA LEU A 139 15.61 20.14 9.27
C LEU A 139 14.53 20.98 9.97
N SER A 140 14.35 22.21 9.50
CA SER A 140 13.18 23.04 9.86
C SER A 140 11.93 22.61 9.10
N ALA A 141 10.76 23.09 9.49
CA ALA A 141 9.50 22.82 8.80
C ALA A 141 9.49 23.39 7.37
N GLU A 142 10.16 24.51 7.15
CA GLU A 142 10.32 25.16 5.85
C GLU A 142 11.23 24.32 4.93
N GLU A 143 12.33 23.81 5.45
CA GLU A 143 13.22 22.89 4.71
C GLU A 143 12.50 21.58 4.36
N LEU A 144 11.70 21.03 5.27
CA LEU A 144 10.86 19.87 5.01
C LEU A 144 9.85 20.13 3.89
N SER A 145 9.18 21.28 3.91
CA SER A 145 8.22 21.70 2.89
C SER A 145 8.88 21.87 1.53
N THR A 146 10.07 22.43 1.49
CA THR A 146 10.85 22.56 0.25
C THR A 146 11.22 21.19 -0.33
N ILE A 147 11.75 20.29 0.50
CA ILE A 147 12.10 18.91 0.09
C ILE A 147 10.87 18.16 -0.41
N TRP A 148 9.73 18.36 0.25
CA TRP A 148 8.46 17.75 -0.15
C TRP A 148 8.03 18.19 -1.53
N LEU A 149 7.98 19.50 -1.79
CA LEU A 149 7.59 20.04 -3.08
C LEU A 149 8.56 19.63 -4.20
N GLU A 150 9.87 19.67 -3.95
CA GLU A 150 10.87 19.20 -4.93
C GLU A 150 10.67 17.73 -5.27
N THR A 151 10.43 16.87 -4.27
CA THR A 151 10.19 15.45 -4.47
C THR A 151 8.88 15.21 -5.24
N THR A 152 7.83 15.96 -4.91
CA THR A 152 6.52 15.86 -5.56
C THR A 152 6.60 16.29 -7.02
N LYS A 153 7.27 17.42 -7.30
CA LYS A 153 7.49 17.92 -8.67
C LYS A 153 8.34 16.95 -9.50
N SER A 154 9.38 16.36 -8.92
CA SER A 154 10.19 15.37 -9.65
C SER A 154 9.39 14.11 -10.04
N LEU A 155 8.27 13.85 -9.38
CA LEU A 155 7.40 12.71 -9.63
C LEU A 155 6.27 13.03 -10.63
N TYR A 156 5.66 14.21 -10.50
CA TYR A 156 4.42 14.57 -11.21
C TYR A 156 4.56 15.73 -12.21
N GLY A 157 5.76 16.27 -12.38
CA GLY A 157 6.03 17.41 -13.29
C GLY A 157 6.03 18.76 -12.57
N GLU A 158 6.35 19.81 -13.32
CA GLU A 158 6.39 21.17 -12.80
C GLU A 158 4.99 21.75 -12.56
N ASP A 159 4.93 22.80 -11.73
CA ASP A 159 3.69 23.47 -11.39
C ASP A 159 2.98 24.03 -12.64
N GLY A 160 1.70 23.66 -12.80
CA GLY A 160 0.87 24.07 -13.93
C GLY A 160 0.98 23.21 -15.19
N GLU A 161 1.86 22.19 -15.25
CA GLU A 161 1.90 21.25 -16.39
C GLU A 161 0.69 20.31 -16.40
N VAL A 162 0.49 19.55 -15.31
CA VAL A 162 -0.64 18.65 -15.10
C VAL A 162 -1.32 18.96 -13.77
N PHE A 163 -0.53 19.26 -12.75
CA PHE A 163 -0.99 19.57 -11.40
C PHE A 163 -0.55 20.96 -10.98
N THR A 164 -1.29 21.56 -10.04
CA THR A 164 -0.88 22.75 -9.31
C THR A 164 -0.55 22.38 -7.87
N TYR A 165 0.46 23.03 -7.29
CA TYR A 165 0.96 22.70 -5.95
C TYR A 165 0.62 23.79 -4.91
N GLU A 166 -0.35 24.66 -5.22
CA GLU A 166 -0.81 25.66 -4.28
C GLU A 166 -1.30 25.02 -2.97
N ASN A 167 -0.81 25.51 -1.84
CA ASN A 167 -1.10 25.01 -0.49
C ASN A 167 -0.70 23.54 -0.22
N MET A 168 0.17 22.97 -1.03
CA MET A 168 0.62 21.58 -0.85
C MET A 168 1.92 21.43 -0.06
N GLU A 169 2.58 22.53 0.28
CA GLU A 169 3.91 22.55 0.90
C GLU A 169 3.97 21.85 2.25
N ARG A 170 2.85 21.74 2.96
CA ARG A 170 2.78 21.08 4.29
C ARG A 170 2.03 19.74 4.28
N MET A 171 1.67 19.22 3.12
CA MET A 171 0.92 17.97 3.01
C MET A 171 1.70 16.74 3.52
N TRP A 172 3.02 16.83 3.63
CA TRP A 172 3.83 15.79 4.29
C TRP A 172 3.43 15.55 5.75
N ALA A 173 2.96 16.58 6.45
CA ALA A 173 2.65 16.51 7.88
C ALA A 173 1.43 15.62 8.20
N TYR A 174 0.49 15.44 7.25
CA TYR A 174 -0.69 14.63 7.47
C TYR A 174 -0.49 13.14 7.17
N ILE A 175 0.64 12.77 6.54
CA ILE A 175 0.91 11.40 6.11
C ILE A 175 1.42 10.57 7.28
N PRO A 176 0.62 9.63 7.82
CA PRO A 176 0.98 8.91 9.05
C PRO A 176 2.18 7.97 8.87
N HIS A 177 2.52 7.59 7.64
CA HIS A 177 3.66 6.72 7.34
C HIS A 177 4.99 7.34 7.76
N PHE A 178 5.14 8.67 7.70
CA PHE A 178 6.37 9.34 8.13
C PHE A 178 6.59 9.34 9.64
N HIS A 179 5.56 8.97 10.42
CA HIS A 179 5.67 8.70 11.86
C HIS A 179 6.12 7.25 12.17
N ARG A 180 6.23 6.41 11.13
CA ARG A 180 6.78 5.04 11.17
C ARG A 180 7.77 4.92 10.02
N PRO A 181 9.00 5.44 10.18
CA PRO A 181 9.95 5.59 9.09
C PRO A 181 10.30 4.25 8.43
N PHE A 182 10.62 4.32 7.15
CA PHE A 182 11.07 3.21 6.31
C PHE A 182 10.01 2.11 6.10
N TYR A 183 8.74 2.47 6.11
CA TYR A 183 7.63 1.56 5.80
C TYR A 183 7.26 1.57 4.30
N VAL A 184 7.19 2.76 3.70
CA VAL A 184 6.49 2.99 2.42
C VAL A 184 7.08 2.25 1.22
N TYR A 185 8.37 1.95 1.19
CA TYR A 185 9.00 1.16 0.12
C TYR A 185 8.45 -0.28 0.05
N GLY A 186 7.95 -0.79 1.16
CA GLY A 186 7.34 -2.12 1.26
C GLY A 186 6.11 -2.30 0.37
N TYR A 187 5.37 -1.23 0.10
CA TYR A 187 4.22 -1.28 -0.81
C TYR A 187 4.64 -1.56 -2.25
N ALA A 188 5.60 -0.79 -2.77
CA ALA A 188 6.11 -1.01 -4.12
C ALA A 188 6.78 -2.39 -4.27
N PHE A 189 7.51 -2.82 -3.24
CA PHE A 189 8.12 -4.16 -3.22
C PHE A 189 7.05 -5.26 -3.24
N GLY A 190 6.02 -5.16 -2.39
CA GLY A 190 4.92 -6.12 -2.31
C GLY A 190 4.15 -6.22 -3.63
N GLU A 191 3.83 -5.08 -4.24
CA GLU A 191 3.16 -5.03 -5.54
C GLU A 191 3.99 -5.72 -6.63
N LEU A 192 5.26 -5.35 -6.80
CA LEU A 192 6.14 -5.91 -7.82
C LEU A 192 6.40 -7.41 -7.62
N LEU A 193 6.61 -7.84 -6.38
CA LEU A 193 6.77 -9.25 -6.05
C LEU A 193 5.49 -10.04 -6.36
N THR A 194 4.33 -9.52 -5.96
CA THR A 194 3.05 -10.18 -6.21
C THR A 194 2.75 -10.28 -7.70
N GLN A 195 2.98 -9.23 -8.48
CA GLN A 195 2.82 -9.26 -9.93
C GLN A 195 3.71 -10.34 -10.56
N SER A 196 4.95 -10.45 -10.10
CA SER A 196 5.91 -11.45 -10.57
C SER A 196 5.44 -12.88 -10.24
N LEU A 197 4.98 -13.12 -9.00
CA LEU A 197 4.45 -14.41 -8.56
C LEU A 197 3.15 -14.76 -9.29
N TYR A 198 2.27 -13.79 -9.47
CA TYR A 198 1.02 -14.00 -10.18
C TYR A 198 1.20 -14.36 -11.66
N ALA A 199 2.21 -13.78 -12.32
CA ALA A 199 2.56 -14.11 -13.71
C ALA A 199 3.00 -15.57 -13.89
N VAL A 200 3.54 -16.20 -12.83
CA VAL A 200 4.04 -17.58 -12.87
C VAL A 200 3.19 -18.57 -12.06
N LYS A 201 2.08 -18.16 -11.49
CA LYS A 201 1.23 -18.97 -10.59
C LYS A 201 0.80 -20.34 -11.13
N ASN A 202 0.70 -20.49 -12.45
CA ASN A 202 0.31 -21.75 -13.11
C ASN A 202 1.49 -22.69 -13.34
N ARG A 203 2.69 -22.33 -12.86
CA ARG A 203 3.90 -23.17 -12.97
C ARG A 203 4.19 -23.97 -11.69
N PHE A 204 3.39 -23.76 -10.65
CA PHE A 204 3.51 -24.39 -9.33
C PHE A 204 2.26 -25.18 -8.99
#